data_489a16ae61905591e57b3a4eb22ec5b1
#
_entry.id   489a16ae61905591e57b3a4eb22ec5b1
#
_cell.length_a   1.000
_cell.length_b   1.000
_cell.length_c   1.000
_cell.angle_alpha   90.00
_cell.angle_beta   90.00
_cell.angle_gamma   90.00
#
_symmetry.space_group_name_H-M   'P 1'
#
loop_
_entity.id
_entity.type
_entity.pdbx_description
1 polymer ?
#
loop_
_entity_poly.entity_id
_entity_poly.type
_entity_poly.pdbx_seq_one_letter_code
_entity_poly.pdbx_strand_id
1 'polypeptide(L)'
;RIVFTDNAAASPLETAAEIVRIPDLSAARILTELEKRGFERLLVEGGPRTLGLFFAEGLVDTLRMAVNPAVRVGDPHAPRFEPPFDPARFPQQRRRLEGMEVTTYTLHPDRTEEDLHYLRQAIALSRRCTPCATSYRVGAVIVTRSGDRFTGYTHETSPTHHAEQEAILKATAAGADLHGASIYSSMEPCSTRSSEPESCSELILRHGFSRTVFALYEPSCFVCCEGAVRLRKGDVEVRVYPQLAGEVRAINGHLG
;
A
#
# COMPACT_ATOMS: atom_id res chain seq x y z
N ARG A 1 5.05 -18.48 -13.15
CA ARG A 1 6.30 -18.01 -12.52
C ARG A 1 6.58 -16.59 -13.02
N ILE A 2 6.88 -15.66 -12.11
CA ILE A 2 7.20 -14.27 -12.40
C ILE A 2 8.64 -14.00 -11.93
N VAL A 3 9.41 -13.26 -12.72
CA VAL A 3 10.75 -12.79 -12.37
C VAL A 3 10.77 -11.28 -12.48
N PHE A 4 11.10 -10.60 -11.39
CA PHE A 4 11.30 -9.14 -11.37
C PHE A 4 12.76 -8.82 -11.66
N THR A 5 13.01 -7.84 -12.51
CA THR A 5 14.36 -7.38 -12.86
C THR A 5 14.36 -5.90 -13.21
N ASP A 6 15.43 -5.21 -12.87
CA ASP A 6 15.77 -3.86 -13.34
C ASP A 6 16.68 -3.88 -14.58
N ASN A 7 17.11 -5.07 -15.02
CA ASN A 7 17.95 -5.24 -16.19
C ASN A 7 17.14 -5.18 -17.49
N ALA A 8 17.51 -4.28 -18.39
CA ALA A 8 16.88 -4.13 -19.70
C ALA A 8 17.29 -5.23 -20.72
N ALA A 9 18.36 -5.98 -20.45
CA ALA A 9 18.82 -7.05 -21.35
C ALA A 9 17.83 -8.23 -21.38
N ALA A 10 17.75 -8.91 -22.53
CA ALA A 10 16.98 -10.14 -22.65
C ALA A 10 17.47 -11.20 -21.68
N SER A 11 16.53 -11.93 -21.06
CA SER A 11 16.85 -12.99 -20.12
C SER A 11 16.61 -14.36 -20.74
N PRO A 12 17.51 -15.32 -20.54
CA PRO A 12 17.28 -16.71 -20.99
C PRO A 12 16.07 -17.37 -20.31
N LEU A 13 15.50 -16.74 -19.27
CA LEU A 13 14.30 -17.21 -18.56
C LEU A 13 12.98 -16.80 -19.24
N GLU A 14 13.00 -15.96 -20.29
CA GLU A 14 11.79 -15.45 -20.95
C GLU A 14 10.88 -16.56 -21.53
N THR A 15 11.42 -17.74 -21.78
CA THR A 15 10.65 -18.90 -22.24
C THR A 15 10.01 -19.71 -21.10
N ALA A 16 10.47 -19.52 -19.86
CA ALA A 16 10.07 -20.31 -18.70
C ALA A 16 9.32 -19.49 -17.63
N ALA A 17 9.33 -18.17 -17.72
CA ALA A 17 8.74 -17.26 -16.75
C ALA A 17 8.31 -15.94 -17.40
N GLU A 18 7.29 -15.30 -16.85
CA GLU A 18 6.97 -13.90 -17.14
C GLU A 18 8.08 -13.02 -16.57
N ILE A 19 8.70 -12.20 -17.39
CA ILE A 19 9.72 -11.25 -16.97
C ILE A 19 9.05 -9.87 -16.81
N VAL A 20 9.03 -9.39 -15.57
CA VAL A 20 8.52 -8.07 -15.24
C VAL A 20 9.71 -7.13 -15.02
N ARG A 21 9.89 -6.19 -15.94
CA ARG A 21 10.94 -5.16 -15.84
C ARG A 21 10.41 -3.98 -15.05
N ILE A 22 11.13 -3.64 -13.99
CA ILE A 22 10.80 -2.53 -13.09
C ILE A 22 12.02 -1.63 -12.94
N PRO A 23 11.82 -0.30 -12.79
CA PRO A 23 12.93 0.67 -12.73
C PRO A 23 13.90 0.43 -11.56
N ASP A 24 13.40 -0.13 -10.48
CA ASP A 24 14.19 -0.53 -9.31
C ASP A 24 13.58 -1.79 -8.67
N LEU A 25 14.43 -2.60 -8.01
CA LEU A 25 14.02 -3.80 -7.30
C LEU A 25 13.60 -3.52 -5.85
N SER A 26 12.93 -2.39 -5.57
CA SER A 26 12.37 -2.11 -4.25
C SER A 26 11.21 -3.04 -3.91
N ALA A 27 11.05 -3.37 -2.63
CA ALA A 27 9.94 -4.19 -2.14
C ALA A 27 8.59 -3.52 -2.43
N ALA A 28 8.49 -2.19 -2.27
CA ALA A 28 7.30 -1.42 -2.57
C ALA A 28 6.82 -1.62 -4.01
N ARG A 29 7.74 -1.61 -4.97
CA ARG A 29 7.40 -1.78 -6.39
C ARG A 29 7.03 -3.22 -6.71
N ILE A 30 7.75 -4.19 -6.16
CA ILE A 30 7.44 -5.62 -6.31
C ILE A 30 6.02 -5.90 -5.79
N LEU A 31 5.68 -5.42 -4.59
CA LEU A 31 4.33 -5.56 -4.03
C LEU A 31 3.27 -4.91 -4.91
N THR A 32 3.49 -3.67 -5.34
CA THR A 32 2.55 -2.95 -6.22
C THR A 32 2.27 -3.74 -7.50
N GLU A 33 3.30 -4.32 -8.12
CA GLU A 33 3.13 -5.12 -9.33
C GLU A 33 2.42 -6.46 -9.08
N LEU A 34 2.61 -7.07 -7.92
CA LEU A 34 1.88 -8.28 -7.52
C LEU A 34 0.41 -7.96 -7.20
N GLU A 35 0.13 -6.88 -6.49
CA GLU A 35 -1.23 -6.45 -6.16
C GLU A 35 -2.04 -6.09 -7.42
N LYS A 36 -1.43 -5.41 -8.40
CA LYS A 36 -2.05 -5.15 -9.72
C LYS A 36 -2.46 -6.43 -10.45
N ARG A 37 -1.79 -7.55 -10.16
CA ARG A 37 -2.10 -8.89 -10.69
C ARG A 37 -3.07 -9.68 -9.82
N GLY A 38 -3.58 -9.07 -8.75
CA GLY A 38 -4.58 -9.67 -7.86
C GLY A 38 -4.01 -10.56 -6.76
N PHE A 39 -2.70 -10.47 -6.48
CA PHE A 39 -2.13 -11.17 -5.32
C PHE A 39 -2.42 -10.37 -4.05
N GLU A 40 -3.14 -10.97 -3.12
CA GLU A 40 -3.52 -10.37 -1.83
C GLU A 40 -2.58 -10.73 -0.69
N ARG A 41 -1.83 -11.82 -0.84
CA ARG A 41 -0.93 -12.34 0.18
C ARG A 41 0.37 -12.79 -0.45
N LEU A 42 1.48 -12.38 0.15
CA LEU A 42 2.82 -12.76 -0.27
C LEU A 42 3.55 -13.44 0.89
N LEU A 43 4.03 -14.66 0.66
CA LEU A 43 5.02 -15.29 1.53
C LEU A 43 6.41 -14.99 0.97
N VAL A 44 7.22 -14.31 1.77
CA VAL A 44 8.62 -14.02 1.42
C VAL A 44 9.51 -15.05 2.11
N GLU A 45 10.09 -15.92 1.32
CA GLU A 45 11.12 -16.85 1.76
C GLU A 45 12.43 -16.51 1.07
N GLY A 46 13.51 -16.53 1.79
CA GLY A 46 14.82 -16.25 1.19
C GLY A 46 15.91 -16.00 2.21
N GLY A 47 17.08 -15.63 1.71
CA GLY A 47 18.21 -15.26 2.55
C GLY A 47 18.03 -13.87 3.18
N PRO A 48 18.97 -13.46 4.06
CA PRO A 48 18.92 -12.20 4.79
C PRO A 48 18.75 -10.95 3.91
N ARG A 49 19.28 -10.98 2.68
CA ARG A 49 19.15 -9.86 1.73
C ARG A 49 17.70 -9.66 1.27
N THR A 50 17.01 -10.74 0.89
CA THR A 50 15.62 -10.67 0.44
C THR A 50 14.70 -10.26 1.58
N LEU A 51 14.85 -10.87 2.76
CA LEU A 51 14.08 -10.49 3.94
C LEU A 51 14.37 -9.04 4.34
N GLY A 52 15.65 -8.65 4.36
CA GLY A 52 16.08 -7.29 4.69
C GLY A 52 15.47 -6.22 3.80
N LEU A 53 15.24 -6.50 2.50
CA LEU A 53 14.60 -5.59 1.56
C LEU A 53 13.17 -5.21 2.03
N PHE A 54 12.35 -6.20 2.40
CA PHE A 54 10.98 -5.96 2.84
C PHE A 54 10.93 -5.31 4.23
N PHE A 55 11.85 -5.67 5.13
CA PHE A 55 11.94 -5.05 6.45
C PHE A 55 12.41 -3.60 6.39
N ALA A 56 13.39 -3.29 5.54
CA ALA A 56 13.90 -1.92 5.38
C ALA A 56 12.84 -0.92 4.92
N GLU A 57 11.83 -1.41 4.21
CA GLU A 57 10.72 -0.59 3.71
C GLU A 57 9.44 -0.74 4.58
N GLY A 58 9.52 -1.38 5.77
CA GLY A 58 8.37 -1.52 6.67
C GLY A 58 7.19 -2.36 6.11
N LEU A 59 7.44 -3.23 5.14
CA LEU A 59 6.41 -3.90 4.35
C LEU A 59 6.12 -5.34 4.81
N VAL A 60 6.39 -5.65 6.07
CA VAL A 60 6.20 -6.98 6.65
C VAL A 60 5.08 -6.95 7.69
N ASP A 61 3.96 -7.62 7.42
CA ASP A 61 2.85 -7.72 8.37
C ASP A 61 3.09 -8.73 9.48
N THR A 62 3.71 -9.84 9.10
CA THR A 62 3.93 -10.97 10.01
C THR A 62 5.30 -11.58 9.75
N LEU A 63 6.09 -11.74 10.79
CA LEU A 63 7.32 -12.53 10.76
C LEU A 63 7.09 -13.87 11.45
N ARG A 64 7.41 -14.96 10.76
CA ARG A 64 7.42 -16.30 11.35
C ARG A 64 8.84 -16.84 11.38
N MET A 65 9.35 -17.12 12.58
CA MET A 65 10.67 -17.69 12.81
C MET A 65 10.53 -19.12 13.33
N ALA A 66 11.20 -20.06 12.66
CA ALA A 66 11.29 -21.44 13.11
C ALA A 66 12.73 -21.75 13.54
N VAL A 67 12.90 -22.22 14.76
CA VAL A 67 14.20 -22.59 15.34
C VAL A 67 14.19 -24.04 15.75
N ASN A 68 15.13 -24.84 15.24
CA ASN A 68 15.36 -26.19 15.72
C ASN A 68 16.51 -26.19 16.71
N PRO A 69 16.26 -26.33 18.02
CA PRO A 69 17.33 -26.27 19.04
C PRO A 69 18.26 -27.49 19.02
N ALA A 70 17.83 -28.59 18.39
CA ALA A 70 18.61 -29.84 18.31
C ALA A 70 19.58 -29.87 17.11
N VAL A 71 19.43 -28.94 16.15
CA VAL A 71 20.23 -28.91 14.92
C VAL A 71 21.10 -27.64 14.90
N ARG A 72 22.40 -27.83 14.82
CA ARG A 72 23.35 -26.74 14.57
C ARG A 72 23.85 -26.83 13.12
N VAL A 73 23.61 -25.81 12.33
CA VAL A 73 24.16 -25.70 10.99
C VAL A 73 25.58 -25.14 11.10
N GLY A 74 26.55 -25.87 10.51
CA GLY A 74 27.95 -25.83 10.91
C GLY A 74 28.81 -24.68 10.42
N ASP A 75 28.30 -23.66 9.70
CA ASP A 75 29.13 -22.53 9.31
C ASP A 75 28.91 -21.33 10.27
N PRO A 76 29.91 -21.02 11.13
CA PRO A 76 29.83 -19.86 12.02
C PRO A 76 29.83 -18.52 11.29
N HIS A 77 30.23 -18.50 9.99
CA HIS A 77 30.27 -17.31 9.14
C HIS A 77 29.02 -17.19 8.23
N ALA A 78 28.08 -18.15 8.29
CA ALA A 78 26.83 -18.06 7.54
C ALA A 78 26.06 -16.80 7.92
N PRO A 79 25.56 -16.03 6.94
CA PRO A 79 24.74 -14.86 7.22
C PRO A 79 23.54 -15.25 8.08
N ARG A 80 23.37 -14.59 9.21
CA ARG A 80 22.21 -14.79 10.09
C ARG A 80 21.21 -13.67 9.83
N PHE A 81 19.94 -14.01 9.81
CA PHE A 81 18.88 -13.03 9.84
C PHE A 81 18.59 -12.68 11.30
N GLU A 82 18.78 -11.42 11.64
CA GLU A 82 18.33 -10.84 12.91
C GLU A 82 17.19 -9.88 12.60
N PRO A 83 16.01 -10.01 13.27
CA PRO A 83 14.92 -9.07 13.05
C PRO A 83 15.38 -7.64 13.33
N PRO A 84 15.15 -6.67 12.43
CA PRO A 84 15.58 -5.28 12.62
C PRO A 84 14.65 -4.52 13.58
N PHE A 85 14.09 -5.20 14.57
CA PHE A 85 13.20 -4.64 15.59
C PHE A 85 13.36 -5.38 16.92
N ASP A 86 12.96 -4.73 18.01
CA ASP A 86 12.86 -5.38 19.31
C ASP A 86 11.64 -6.32 19.37
N PRO A 87 11.83 -7.65 19.39
CA PRO A 87 10.73 -8.61 19.38
C PRO A 87 9.76 -8.48 20.57
N ALA A 88 10.22 -7.91 21.70
CA ALA A 88 9.39 -7.72 22.89
C ALA A 88 8.29 -6.65 22.69
N ARG A 89 8.44 -5.81 21.67
CA ARG A 89 7.47 -4.72 21.37
C ARG A 89 6.26 -5.16 20.57
N PHE A 90 6.25 -6.40 20.05
CA PHE A 90 5.21 -6.88 19.16
C PHE A 90 4.47 -8.09 19.75
N PRO A 91 3.16 -8.20 19.52
CA PRO A 91 2.40 -9.39 19.84
C PRO A 91 3.04 -10.64 19.22
N GLN A 92 3.19 -11.69 20.00
CA GLN A 92 3.82 -12.91 19.55
C GLN A 92 3.05 -14.15 19.99
N GLN A 93 3.05 -15.15 19.10
CA GLN A 93 2.51 -16.49 19.39
C GLN A 93 3.63 -17.51 19.21
N ARG A 94 3.79 -18.42 20.20
CA ARG A 94 4.76 -19.50 20.12
C ARG A 94 4.06 -20.83 19.99
N ARG A 95 4.57 -21.68 19.10
CA ARG A 95 4.09 -23.04 18.89
C ARG A 95 5.28 -23.98 18.77
N ARG A 96 5.10 -25.23 19.19
CA ARG A 96 6.08 -26.30 18.96
C ARG A 96 5.55 -27.19 17.85
N LEU A 97 6.34 -27.39 16.80
CA LEU A 97 6.01 -28.17 15.62
C LEU A 97 7.18 -29.10 15.32
N GLU A 98 6.97 -30.43 15.42
CA GLU A 98 7.97 -31.46 15.04
C GLU A 98 9.37 -31.19 15.62
N GLY A 99 9.47 -30.76 16.87
CA GLY A 99 10.73 -30.46 17.52
C GLY A 99 11.29 -29.03 17.26
N MET A 100 10.66 -28.28 16.38
CA MET A 100 10.96 -26.86 16.14
C MET A 100 10.13 -25.96 17.05
N GLU A 101 10.73 -24.87 17.48
CA GLU A 101 10.03 -23.75 18.11
C GLU A 101 9.70 -22.70 17.06
N VAL A 102 8.40 -22.48 16.81
CA VAL A 102 7.92 -21.49 15.83
C VAL A 102 7.34 -20.30 16.58
N THR A 103 7.94 -19.14 16.39
CA THR A 103 7.45 -17.85 16.92
C THR A 103 6.90 -17.03 15.77
N THR A 104 5.66 -16.57 15.92
CA THR A 104 5.01 -15.66 14.96
C THR A 104 4.86 -14.29 15.62
N TYR A 105 5.40 -13.25 15.00
CA TYR A 105 5.28 -11.85 15.41
C TYR A 105 4.28 -11.16 14.49
N THR A 106 3.32 -10.43 15.06
CA THR A 106 2.41 -9.57 14.31
C THR A 106 2.94 -8.14 14.35
N LEU A 107 3.40 -7.64 13.21
CA LEU A 107 4.02 -6.32 13.09
C LEU A 107 2.98 -5.25 12.75
N HIS A 108 2.01 -5.58 11.91
CA HIS A 108 0.87 -4.73 11.61
C HIS A 108 -0.44 -5.42 12.03
N PRO A 109 -1.32 -4.75 12.81
CA PRO A 109 -2.60 -5.32 13.23
C PRO A 109 -3.53 -5.48 12.01
N ASP A 110 -4.39 -6.50 12.07
CA ASP A 110 -5.47 -6.66 11.09
C ASP A 110 -6.56 -5.60 11.35
N ARG A 111 -6.82 -4.76 10.35
CA ARG A 111 -7.83 -3.70 10.34
C ARG A 111 -8.83 -3.87 9.19
N THR A 112 -8.97 -5.08 8.66
CA THR A 112 -9.76 -5.33 7.44
C THR A 112 -11.20 -4.83 7.56
N GLU A 113 -11.88 -5.05 8.68
CA GLU A 113 -13.26 -4.59 8.86
C GLU A 113 -13.37 -3.07 8.89
N GLU A 114 -12.48 -2.40 9.61
CA GLU A 114 -12.42 -0.94 9.69
C GLU A 114 -12.11 -0.35 8.30
N ASP A 115 -11.15 -0.93 7.60
CA ASP A 115 -10.76 -0.50 6.26
C ASP A 115 -11.90 -0.61 5.27
N LEU A 116 -12.55 -1.75 5.23
CA LEU A 116 -13.69 -1.98 4.34
C LEU A 116 -14.86 -1.03 4.67
N HIS A 117 -15.07 -0.70 5.94
CA HIS A 117 -16.08 0.24 6.36
C HIS A 117 -15.85 1.64 5.77
N TYR A 118 -14.66 2.21 5.99
CA TYR A 118 -14.35 3.56 5.50
C TYR A 118 -14.13 3.60 3.99
N LEU A 119 -13.55 2.54 3.41
CA LEU A 119 -13.36 2.47 1.97
C LEU A 119 -14.68 2.42 1.20
N ARG A 120 -15.71 1.70 1.70
CA ARG A 120 -17.05 1.74 1.13
C ARG A 120 -17.69 3.13 1.25
N GLN A 121 -17.44 3.87 2.33
CA GLN A 121 -17.88 5.27 2.43
C GLN A 121 -17.21 6.14 1.37
N ALA A 122 -15.90 5.99 1.15
CA ALA A 122 -15.17 6.70 0.11
C ALA A 122 -15.75 6.38 -1.29
N ILE A 123 -16.00 5.10 -1.58
CA ILE A 123 -16.64 4.67 -2.83
C ILE A 123 -18.05 5.28 -2.99
N ALA A 124 -18.83 5.33 -1.92
CA ALA A 124 -20.17 5.96 -1.97
C ALA A 124 -20.08 7.47 -2.25
N LEU A 125 -19.10 8.18 -1.65
CA LEU A 125 -18.85 9.60 -1.89
C LEU A 125 -18.47 9.89 -3.35
N SER A 126 -17.73 9.01 -4.02
CA SER A 126 -17.35 9.20 -5.43
C SER A 126 -18.55 9.31 -6.38
N ARG A 127 -19.70 8.75 -6.00
CA ARG A 127 -20.95 8.85 -6.76
C ARG A 127 -21.53 10.27 -6.78
N ARG A 128 -21.12 11.14 -5.86
CA ARG A 128 -21.54 12.55 -5.79
C ARG A 128 -20.85 13.43 -6.84
N CYS A 129 -19.68 12.99 -7.32
CA CYS A 129 -18.99 13.69 -8.39
C CYS A 129 -19.77 13.55 -9.71
N THR A 130 -19.99 14.65 -10.42
CA THR A 130 -20.55 14.64 -11.78
C THR A 130 -19.54 14.01 -12.74
N PRO A 131 -19.96 13.10 -13.63
CA PRO A 131 -19.07 12.53 -14.64
C PRO A 131 -18.40 13.61 -15.49
N CYS A 132 -17.11 13.48 -15.70
CA CYS A 132 -16.30 14.39 -16.50
C CYS A 132 -15.32 13.58 -17.37
N ALA A 133 -15.13 13.96 -18.63
CA ALA A 133 -14.27 13.23 -19.56
C ALA A 133 -12.76 13.33 -19.21
N THR A 134 -12.37 14.24 -18.33
CA THR A 134 -10.97 14.54 -17.99
C THR A 134 -10.57 14.12 -16.58
N SER A 135 -11.47 13.53 -15.82
CA SER A 135 -11.19 13.16 -14.42
C SER A 135 -11.97 11.93 -13.97
N TYR A 136 -11.34 11.16 -13.09
CA TYR A 136 -12.01 10.10 -12.35
C TYR A 136 -12.93 10.67 -11.26
N ARG A 137 -14.02 9.95 -11.04
CA ARG A 137 -14.91 10.15 -9.89
C ARG A 137 -14.33 9.40 -8.70
N VAL A 138 -13.71 10.14 -7.80
CA VAL A 138 -13.07 9.62 -6.59
C VAL A 138 -13.75 10.18 -5.36
N GLY A 139 -13.78 9.42 -4.29
CA GLY A 139 -14.18 9.87 -2.97
C GLY A 139 -13.12 9.49 -1.95
N ALA A 140 -12.97 10.31 -0.93
CA ALA A 140 -12.01 10.12 0.14
C ALA A 140 -12.63 10.32 1.53
N VAL A 141 -12.10 9.57 2.50
CA VAL A 141 -12.42 9.71 3.94
C VAL A 141 -11.10 9.77 4.69
N ILE A 142 -10.94 10.77 5.56
CA ILE A 142 -9.84 10.86 6.51
C ILE A 142 -10.39 10.45 7.89
N VAL A 143 -9.60 9.66 8.61
CA VAL A 143 -9.83 9.34 10.02
C VAL A 143 -8.59 9.73 10.80
N THR A 144 -8.70 10.71 11.68
CA THR A 144 -7.61 11.19 12.52
C THR A 144 -7.33 10.21 13.66
N ARG A 145 -6.21 10.38 14.35
CA ARG A 145 -5.90 9.60 15.56
C ARG A 145 -6.88 9.85 16.72
N SER A 146 -7.53 11.02 16.75
CA SER A 146 -8.61 11.35 17.70
C SER A 146 -9.95 10.73 17.31
N GLY A 147 -10.08 10.20 16.09
CA GLY A 147 -11.32 9.62 15.57
C GLY A 147 -12.20 10.62 14.80
N ASP A 148 -11.74 11.87 14.60
CA ASP A 148 -12.42 12.84 13.77
C ASP A 148 -12.40 12.39 12.30
N ARG A 149 -13.47 12.74 11.58
CA ARG A 149 -13.65 12.30 10.18
C ARG A 149 -13.88 13.47 9.26
N PHE A 150 -13.17 13.45 8.14
CA PHE A 150 -13.32 14.44 7.07
C PHE A 150 -13.48 13.72 5.74
N THR A 151 -14.33 14.25 4.89
CA THR A 151 -14.68 13.60 3.62
C THR A 151 -14.49 14.54 2.46
N GLY A 152 -14.18 13.99 1.29
CA GLY A 152 -14.09 14.73 0.06
C GLY A 152 -14.51 13.87 -1.14
N TYR A 153 -14.86 14.50 -2.25
CA TYR A 153 -15.03 13.87 -3.55
C TYR A 153 -14.50 14.79 -4.64
N THR A 154 -14.13 14.22 -5.78
CA THR A 154 -13.57 14.98 -6.91
C THR A 154 -14.48 16.13 -7.30
N HIS A 155 -13.92 17.32 -7.44
CA HIS A 155 -14.59 18.56 -7.83
C HIS A 155 -15.69 19.03 -6.86
N GLU A 156 -15.54 18.77 -5.55
CA GLU A 156 -16.55 19.14 -4.56
C GLU A 156 -16.66 20.65 -4.40
N THR A 157 -15.53 21.37 -4.25
CA THR A 157 -15.50 22.82 -4.07
C THR A 157 -14.78 23.56 -5.20
N SER A 158 -13.91 22.87 -5.95
CA SER A 158 -13.15 23.42 -7.06
C SER A 158 -13.05 22.42 -8.21
N PRO A 159 -13.10 22.85 -9.49
CA PRO A 159 -12.99 21.97 -10.66
C PRO A 159 -11.60 21.33 -10.80
N THR A 160 -10.61 21.74 -10.02
CA THR A 160 -9.24 21.16 -10.03
C THR A 160 -8.95 20.27 -8.84
N HIS A 161 -9.81 20.27 -7.81
CA HIS A 161 -9.56 19.52 -6.59
C HIS A 161 -9.90 18.04 -6.73
N HIS A 162 -8.96 17.21 -6.30
CA HIS A 162 -9.17 15.77 -6.11
C HIS A 162 -9.82 15.50 -4.74
N ALA A 163 -10.39 14.32 -4.57
CA ALA A 163 -11.12 13.93 -3.37
C ALA A 163 -10.26 14.02 -2.09
N GLU A 164 -9.01 13.57 -2.17
CA GLU A 164 -8.07 13.60 -1.06
C GLU A 164 -7.75 15.05 -0.64
N GLN A 165 -7.55 15.94 -1.61
CA GLN A 165 -7.31 17.35 -1.36
C GLN A 165 -8.52 18.00 -0.70
N GLU A 166 -9.74 17.73 -1.15
CA GLU A 166 -10.97 18.24 -0.53
C GLU A 166 -11.08 17.81 0.94
N ALA A 167 -10.80 16.54 1.23
CA ALA A 167 -10.83 16.04 2.60
C ALA A 167 -9.75 16.68 3.47
N ILE A 168 -8.52 16.84 2.96
CA ILE A 168 -7.40 17.48 3.65
C ILE A 168 -7.71 18.97 3.93
N LEU A 169 -8.24 19.71 2.96
CA LEU A 169 -8.60 21.11 3.13
C LEU A 169 -9.63 21.30 4.23
N LYS A 170 -10.66 20.45 4.29
CA LYS A 170 -11.67 20.51 5.36
C LYS A 170 -11.08 20.17 6.72
N ALA A 171 -10.21 19.16 6.80
CA ALA A 171 -9.55 18.82 8.06
C ALA A 171 -8.64 19.95 8.54
N THR A 172 -7.87 20.55 7.65
CA THR A 172 -7.00 21.69 7.96
C THR A 172 -7.81 22.92 8.40
N ALA A 173 -8.91 23.23 7.71
CA ALA A 173 -9.79 24.32 8.08
C ALA A 173 -10.45 24.12 9.45
N ALA A 174 -10.68 22.87 9.85
CA ALA A 174 -11.18 22.53 11.19
C ALA A 174 -10.08 22.50 12.28
N GLY A 175 -8.80 22.73 11.91
CA GLY A 175 -7.66 22.67 12.83
C GLY A 175 -7.31 21.25 13.29
N ALA A 176 -7.72 20.22 12.54
CA ALA A 176 -7.43 18.83 12.87
C ALA A 176 -5.96 18.47 12.67
N ASP A 177 -5.43 17.67 13.60
CA ASP A 177 -4.10 17.07 13.43
C ASP A 177 -4.17 15.87 12.49
N LEU A 178 -3.51 15.99 11.34
CA LEU A 178 -3.44 14.93 10.32
C LEU A 178 -2.24 14.00 10.51
N HIS A 179 -1.29 14.34 11.38
CA HIS A 179 -0.13 13.50 11.62
C HIS A 179 -0.54 12.13 12.21
N GLY A 180 -0.16 11.06 11.52
CA GLY A 180 -0.52 9.70 11.89
C GLY A 180 -1.96 9.30 11.58
N ALA A 181 -2.73 10.14 10.86
CA ALA A 181 -4.07 9.82 10.39
C ALA A 181 -4.06 8.74 9.31
N SER A 182 -5.23 8.14 9.07
CA SER A 182 -5.49 7.25 7.94
C SER A 182 -6.32 7.95 6.88
N ILE A 183 -6.02 7.72 5.59
CA ILE A 183 -6.84 8.18 4.47
C ILE A 183 -7.31 7.00 3.64
N TYR A 184 -8.61 6.98 3.37
CA TYR A 184 -9.30 5.99 2.56
C TYR A 184 -9.74 6.66 1.26
N SER A 185 -9.25 6.20 0.13
CA SER A 185 -9.61 6.72 -1.19
C SER A 185 -10.20 5.61 -2.06
N SER A 186 -11.21 5.89 -2.86
CA SER A 186 -11.77 4.87 -3.74
C SER A 186 -10.79 4.40 -4.81
N MET A 187 -9.80 5.23 -5.16
CA MET A 187 -8.76 4.97 -6.15
C MET A 187 -7.38 5.36 -5.59
N GLU A 188 -6.32 4.82 -6.16
CA GLU A 188 -4.94 5.18 -5.83
C GLU A 188 -4.72 6.70 -5.86
N PRO A 189 -4.19 7.32 -4.80
CA PRO A 189 -3.84 8.74 -4.83
C PRO A 189 -2.81 9.04 -5.91
N CYS A 190 -3.10 10.01 -6.75
CA CYS A 190 -2.25 10.37 -7.89
C CYS A 190 -0.82 10.73 -7.46
N SER A 191 0.17 10.35 -8.28
CA SER A 191 1.59 10.70 -8.09
C SER A 191 1.99 11.97 -8.82
N THR A 192 1.23 12.34 -9.85
CA THR A 192 1.42 13.56 -10.64
C THR A 192 0.08 14.08 -11.11
N ARG A 193 -0.04 15.39 -11.29
CA ARG A 193 -1.18 16.04 -11.93
C ARG A 193 -0.75 17.42 -12.47
N SER A 194 -1.43 17.89 -13.50
CA SER A 194 -1.17 19.18 -14.12
C SER A 194 -2.05 20.31 -13.56
N SER A 195 -3.14 19.98 -12.88
CA SER A 195 -4.15 20.93 -12.40
C SER A 195 -3.75 21.66 -11.12
N GLU A 196 -2.82 21.11 -10.34
CA GLU A 196 -2.36 21.66 -9.07
C GLU A 196 -0.86 21.40 -8.90
N PRO A 197 -0.14 22.23 -8.10
CA PRO A 197 1.31 22.11 -7.94
C PRO A 197 1.74 20.84 -7.17
N GLU A 198 0.88 20.28 -6.33
CA GLU A 198 1.17 19.07 -5.55
C GLU A 198 0.19 17.96 -5.91
N SER A 199 0.68 16.74 -6.06
CA SER A 199 -0.12 15.53 -6.21
C SER A 199 -0.76 15.09 -4.89
N CYS A 200 -1.77 14.20 -4.94
CA CYS A 200 -2.39 13.67 -3.73
C CYS A 200 -1.40 12.90 -2.85
N SER A 201 -0.49 12.13 -3.45
CA SER A 201 0.55 11.42 -2.70
C SER A 201 1.52 12.38 -1.99
N GLU A 202 1.88 13.52 -2.61
CA GLU A 202 2.70 14.54 -1.95
C GLU A 202 1.98 15.23 -0.81
N LEU A 203 0.69 15.54 -0.96
CA LEU A 203 -0.14 16.08 0.11
C LEU A 203 -0.21 15.11 1.30
N ILE A 204 -0.43 13.83 1.05
CA ILE A 204 -0.49 12.79 2.09
C ILE A 204 0.84 12.72 2.85
N LEU A 205 1.97 12.67 2.14
CA LEU A 205 3.30 12.66 2.76
C LEU A 205 3.58 13.92 3.56
N ARG A 206 3.28 15.09 3.01
CA ARG A 206 3.53 16.38 3.66
C ARG A 206 2.75 16.55 4.97
N HIS A 207 1.53 16.03 5.03
CA HIS A 207 0.70 16.07 6.25
C HIS A 207 0.99 14.95 7.24
N GLY A 208 1.94 14.04 6.93
CA GLY A 208 2.40 13.00 7.85
C GLY A 208 1.37 11.91 8.11
N PHE A 209 0.53 11.58 7.13
CA PHE A 209 -0.36 10.42 7.25
C PHE A 209 0.46 9.15 7.48
N SER A 210 -0.02 8.27 8.33
CA SER A 210 0.62 6.97 8.58
C SER A 210 0.08 5.86 7.67
N ARG A 211 -1.09 6.08 7.05
CA ARG A 211 -1.80 5.01 6.36
C ARG A 211 -2.65 5.51 5.21
N THR A 212 -2.60 4.79 4.09
CA THR A 212 -3.44 5.00 2.91
C THR A 212 -4.09 3.69 2.49
N VAL A 213 -5.40 3.72 2.27
CA VAL A 213 -6.19 2.54 1.88
C VAL A 213 -6.97 2.86 0.61
N PHE A 214 -6.93 1.98 -0.40
CA PHE A 214 -7.72 2.18 -1.62
C PHE A 214 -8.18 0.86 -2.26
N ALA A 215 -9.10 0.93 -3.24
CA ALA A 215 -9.69 -0.24 -3.89
C ALA A 215 -9.12 -0.54 -5.28
N LEU A 216 -8.73 0.48 -6.02
CA LEU A 216 -8.34 0.37 -7.42
C LEU A 216 -7.08 1.19 -7.68
N TYR A 217 -6.07 0.55 -8.26
CA TYR A 217 -4.94 1.28 -8.84
C TYR A 217 -5.41 2.19 -9.97
N GLU A 218 -4.86 3.39 -10.06
CA GLU A 218 -5.22 4.32 -11.13
C GLU A 218 -4.87 3.69 -12.49
N PRO A 219 -5.87 3.48 -13.38
CA PRO A 219 -5.60 2.99 -14.73
C PRO A 219 -4.74 3.99 -15.50
N SER A 220 -3.88 3.51 -16.40
CA SER A 220 -2.95 4.34 -17.18
C SER A 220 -3.61 5.16 -18.31
N CYS A 221 -4.88 5.56 -18.12
CA CYS A 221 -5.61 6.37 -19.12
C CYS A 221 -5.05 7.79 -19.23
N PHE A 222 -4.64 8.40 -18.12
CA PHE A 222 -4.14 9.77 -18.08
C PHE A 222 -2.64 9.83 -17.77
N VAL A 223 -2.19 9.05 -16.78
CA VAL A 223 -0.80 9.00 -16.31
C VAL A 223 -0.43 7.59 -15.88
N CYS A 224 0.86 7.26 -15.91
CA CYS A 224 1.36 6.08 -15.22
C CYS A 224 1.51 6.42 -13.72
N CYS A 225 0.49 6.08 -12.92
CA CYS A 225 0.48 6.42 -11.51
C CYS A 225 1.46 5.54 -10.72
N GLU A 226 2.24 6.17 -9.86
CA GLU A 226 3.17 5.57 -8.90
C GLU A 226 2.86 6.00 -7.46
N GLY A 227 1.63 6.41 -7.19
CA GLY A 227 1.22 6.93 -5.89
C GLY A 227 1.49 5.96 -4.76
N ALA A 228 1.09 4.71 -4.91
CA ALA A 228 1.32 3.66 -3.92
C ALA A 228 2.81 3.41 -3.64
N VAL A 229 3.64 3.38 -4.70
CA VAL A 229 5.10 3.21 -4.56
C VAL A 229 5.71 4.40 -3.81
N ARG A 230 5.31 5.62 -4.17
CA ARG A 230 5.80 6.85 -3.53
C ARG A 230 5.41 6.90 -2.05
N LEU A 231 4.17 6.56 -1.72
CA LEU A 231 3.68 6.51 -0.35
C LEU A 231 4.43 5.47 0.50
N ARG A 232 4.63 4.25 -0.01
CA ARG A 232 5.41 3.20 0.68
C ARG A 232 6.86 3.62 0.92
N LYS A 233 7.50 4.27 -0.07
CA LYS A 233 8.86 4.82 0.08
C LYS A 233 8.95 5.97 1.09
N GLY A 234 7.84 6.62 1.38
CA GLY A 234 7.72 7.67 2.41
C GLY A 234 7.17 7.15 3.74
N ASP A 235 7.33 5.85 4.03
CA ASP A 235 6.92 5.19 5.27
C ASP A 235 5.42 5.25 5.57
N VAL A 236 4.57 5.40 4.54
CA VAL A 236 3.12 5.29 4.66
C VAL A 236 2.69 3.85 4.41
N GLU A 237 1.99 3.25 5.37
CA GLU A 237 1.37 1.95 5.18
C GLU A 237 0.32 2.02 4.06
N VAL A 238 0.46 1.23 3.00
CA VAL A 238 -0.49 1.19 1.89
C VAL A 238 -1.21 -0.15 1.88
N ARG A 239 -2.55 -0.12 1.93
CA ARG A 239 -3.42 -1.29 1.82
C ARG A 239 -4.33 -1.18 0.62
N VAL A 240 -4.47 -2.28 -0.11
CA VAL A 240 -5.33 -2.35 -1.30
C VAL A 240 -6.38 -3.43 -1.11
N TYR A 241 -7.62 -3.09 -1.44
CA TYR A 241 -8.76 -4.00 -1.35
C TYR A 241 -9.38 -4.23 -2.75
N PRO A 242 -8.75 -5.06 -3.59
CA PRO A 242 -9.14 -5.24 -5.00
C PRO A 242 -10.53 -5.85 -5.18
N GLN A 243 -11.09 -6.51 -4.16
CA GLN A 243 -12.47 -7.00 -4.17
C GLN A 243 -13.52 -5.89 -4.33
N LEU A 244 -13.18 -4.63 -4.01
CA LEU A 244 -14.05 -3.46 -4.24
C LEU A 244 -13.75 -2.72 -5.55
N ALA A 245 -12.72 -3.11 -6.28
CA ALA A 245 -12.30 -2.44 -7.52
C ALA A 245 -13.39 -2.47 -8.62
N GLY A 246 -14.22 -3.52 -8.65
CA GLY A 246 -15.33 -3.63 -9.59
C GLY A 246 -16.36 -2.50 -9.46
N GLU A 247 -16.68 -2.10 -8.22
CA GLU A 247 -17.57 -0.96 -7.97
C GLU A 247 -16.96 0.36 -8.45
N VAL A 248 -15.67 0.56 -8.18
CA VAL A 248 -14.96 1.79 -8.59
C VAL A 248 -14.87 1.90 -10.11
N ARG A 249 -14.61 0.78 -10.82
CA ARG A 249 -14.64 0.75 -12.29
C ARG A 249 -16.04 1.07 -12.84
N ALA A 250 -17.09 0.49 -12.26
CA ALA A 250 -18.47 0.76 -12.68
C ALA A 250 -18.84 2.24 -12.52
N ILE A 251 -18.41 2.89 -11.44
CA ILE A 251 -18.63 4.33 -11.21
C ILE A 251 -17.92 5.18 -12.27
N ASN A 252 -16.75 4.72 -12.74
CA ASN A 252 -15.89 5.40 -13.69
C ASN A 252 -16.06 4.91 -15.15
N GLY A 253 -17.08 4.11 -15.44
CA GLY A 253 -17.34 3.56 -16.77
C GLY A 253 -17.58 4.59 -17.87
N HIS A 254 -17.72 5.87 -17.53
CA HIS A 254 -17.80 6.98 -18.49
C HIS A 254 -16.45 7.32 -19.16
N LEU A 255 -15.34 6.75 -18.68
CA LEU A 255 -14.00 6.97 -19.24
C LEU A 255 -13.52 5.82 -20.14
N GLY A 256 -14.35 4.78 -20.39
CA GLY A 256 -14.06 3.65 -21.27
C GLY A 256 -13.81 2.36 -20.51
#